data_ad38930d78659133c984d0ada27d3b2f
#
_entry.id   ad38930d78659133c984d0ada27d3b2f
#
_cell.length_a   1.000
_cell.length_b   1.000
_cell.length_c   1.000
_cell.angle_alpha   90.00
_cell.angle_beta   90.00
_cell.angle_gamma   90.00
#
_symmetry.space_group_name_H-M   'P 1'
#
loop_
_entity.id
_entity.type
_entity.pdbx_description
1 polymer ?
#
loop_
_entity_poly.entity_id
_entity_poly.type
_entity_poly.pdbx_seq_one_letter_code
_entity_poly.pdbx_strand_id
1 'polypeptide(L)'
;MSTLVSIGDLTFHIDPGVALGPMRYGLGPTDAELKALELSREKIMEVSRRAEVSIVTHYHYDHHPFPDDDEMYERCFKDKLVLAKDRTKDINLSGKKRGQIFDSKARGLARAIEWADDKDFELGGVHVSFSPAVWHGEVGSKVGRVIMVYMEKGKDSLLFGSDAQNLADPKALEWVLEKDPRFMILDGFPTIFLGWRMAAASFERSKENLKRAIQETRAETIILDHHILRDIQYKEKMEDIFELAADLKKRLLSAAEFYGLENFFLEAWRKEISRGERRVDVEAYFKGLSDKIDPILDAGAG
;
A
#
# COMPACT_ATOMS: atom_id res chain seq x y z
N MET A 1 -0.57 -0.83 3.66
CA MET A 1 0.44 -1.12 2.57
C MET A 1 1.82 -0.51 2.89
N SER A 2 2.40 -0.82 4.03
CA SER A 2 3.73 -0.30 4.39
C SER A 2 4.80 -0.85 3.43
N THR A 3 5.55 0.03 2.76
CA THR A 3 6.51 -0.35 1.72
C THR A 3 7.82 0.40 1.87
N LEU A 4 8.93 -0.34 2.03
CA LEU A 4 10.28 0.22 2.01
C LEU A 4 10.85 0.13 0.60
N VAL A 5 11.36 1.24 0.08
CA VAL A 5 11.93 1.35 -1.26
C VAL A 5 13.33 1.93 -1.17
N SER A 6 14.34 1.17 -1.59
CA SER A 6 15.69 1.68 -1.78
C SER A 6 15.93 1.93 -3.27
N ILE A 7 16.32 3.14 -3.63
CA ILE A 7 16.62 3.54 -5.00
C ILE A 7 17.80 4.51 -4.99
N GLY A 8 18.88 4.16 -5.69
CA GLY A 8 20.15 4.84 -5.53
C GLY A 8 20.66 4.75 -4.09
N ASP A 9 21.06 5.90 -3.53
CA ASP A 9 21.60 5.99 -2.18
C ASP A 9 20.54 6.40 -1.15
N LEU A 10 19.26 6.42 -1.52
CA LEU A 10 18.15 6.81 -0.65
C LEU A 10 17.19 5.67 -0.40
N THR A 11 16.70 5.63 0.81
CA THR A 11 15.64 4.72 1.23
C THR A 11 14.40 5.52 1.66
N PHE A 12 13.28 5.15 1.07
CA PHE A 12 11.97 5.74 1.33
C PHE A 12 11.10 4.74 2.06
N HIS A 13 10.35 5.19 3.04
CA HIS A 13 9.30 4.38 3.66
C HIS A 13 7.93 4.97 3.33
N ILE A 14 7.19 4.27 2.47
CA ILE A 14 5.86 4.68 2.05
C ILE A 14 4.82 4.04 2.96
N ASP A 15 3.92 4.86 3.48
CA ASP A 15 2.79 4.48 4.31
C ASP A 15 3.18 3.59 5.51
N PRO A 16 4.00 4.08 6.46
CA PRO A 16 4.46 3.34 7.63
C PRO A 16 3.33 3.18 8.67
N GLY A 17 2.24 2.53 8.30
CA GLY A 17 1.08 2.29 9.14
C GLY A 17 0.63 0.83 9.10
N VAL A 18 -0.09 0.42 10.15
CA VAL A 18 -0.74 -0.89 10.23
C VAL A 18 -2.01 -0.81 11.06
N ALA A 19 -3.10 -1.33 10.54
CA ALA A 19 -4.37 -1.43 11.24
C ALA A 19 -5.17 -2.63 10.76
N LEU A 20 -6.05 -3.16 11.61
CA LEU A 20 -6.96 -4.24 11.29
C LEU A 20 -8.35 -3.69 10.90
N GLY A 21 -9.01 -4.36 9.98
CA GLY A 21 -10.43 -4.16 9.75
C GLY A 21 -11.23 -4.50 11.03
N PRO A 22 -11.93 -3.52 11.66
CA PRO A 22 -12.51 -3.71 12.98
C PRO A 22 -13.57 -4.81 13.02
N MET A 23 -14.37 -4.92 11.97
CA MET A 23 -15.42 -5.94 11.84
C MET A 23 -15.42 -6.57 10.46
N ARG A 24 -15.37 -7.91 10.41
CA ARG A 24 -15.58 -8.71 9.19
C ARG A 24 -16.51 -9.87 9.53
N TYR A 25 -17.49 -10.14 8.68
CA TYR A 25 -18.49 -11.20 8.90
C TYR A 25 -19.24 -11.07 10.24
N GLY A 26 -19.37 -9.85 10.80
CA GLY A 26 -19.92 -9.62 12.13
C GLY A 26 -18.98 -9.99 13.29
N LEU A 27 -17.72 -10.31 13.00
CA LEU A 27 -16.70 -10.72 13.97
C LEU A 27 -15.62 -9.64 14.13
N GLY A 28 -15.13 -9.44 15.36
CA GLY A 28 -13.90 -8.69 15.63
C GLY A 28 -12.66 -9.45 15.18
N PRO A 29 -11.47 -8.81 15.22
CA PRO A 29 -10.20 -9.47 14.96
C PRO A 29 -9.97 -10.67 15.87
N THR A 30 -9.34 -11.72 15.33
CA THR A 30 -8.91 -12.91 16.08
C THR A 30 -7.58 -12.66 16.79
N ASP A 31 -7.22 -13.51 17.77
CA ASP A 31 -5.90 -13.45 18.43
C ASP A 31 -4.75 -13.58 17.41
N ALA A 32 -4.93 -14.37 16.36
CA ALA A 32 -3.96 -14.50 15.27
C ALA A 32 -3.76 -13.17 14.52
N GLU A 33 -4.84 -12.44 14.25
CA GLU A 33 -4.76 -11.12 13.61
C GLU A 33 -4.14 -10.07 14.53
N LEU A 34 -4.46 -10.11 15.84
CA LEU A 34 -3.83 -9.22 16.84
C LEU A 34 -2.34 -9.49 16.95
N LYS A 35 -1.92 -10.76 16.94
CA LYS A 35 -0.49 -11.12 16.95
C LYS A 35 0.22 -10.68 15.67
N ALA A 36 -0.42 -10.84 14.52
CA ALA A 36 0.12 -10.37 13.24
C ALA A 36 0.23 -8.83 13.20
N LEU A 37 -0.72 -8.11 13.79
CA LEU A 37 -0.67 -6.66 13.94
C LEU A 37 0.56 -6.22 14.76
N GLU A 38 0.80 -6.87 15.92
CA GLU A 38 1.96 -6.60 16.77
C GLU A 38 3.28 -6.80 16.00
N LEU A 39 3.46 -7.97 15.38
CA LEU A 39 4.68 -8.30 14.62
C LEU A 39 4.87 -7.37 13.41
N SER A 40 3.78 -6.99 12.73
CA SER A 40 3.85 -6.02 11.63
C SER A 40 4.26 -4.64 12.13
N ARG A 41 3.72 -4.19 13.28
CA ARG A 41 4.10 -2.91 13.90
C ARG A 41 5.60 -2.89 14.24
N GLU A 42 6.11 -3.95 14.86
CA GLU A 42 7.54 -4.08 15.18
C GLU A 42 8.40 -4.02 13.92
N LYS A 43 8.04 -4.76 12.88
CA LYS A 43 8.78 -4.78 11.62
C LYS A 43 8.76 -3.43 10.90
N ILE A 44 7.63 -2.73 10.88
CA ILE A 44 7.52 -1.38 10.33
C ILE A 44 8.47 -0.42 11.06
N MET A 45 8.51 -0.45 12.39
CA MET A 45 9.41 0.38 13.18
C MET A 45 10.88 0.03 12.96
N GLU A 46 11.20 -1.24 12.80
CA GLU A 46 12.55 -1.71 12.49
C GLU A 46 13.02 -1.17 11.14
N VAL A 47 12.25 -1.41 10.06
CA VAL A 47 12.65 -1.01 8.71
C VAL A 47 12.61 0.51 8.51
N SER A 48 11.73 1.21 9.24
CA SER A 48 11.68 2.68 9.22
C SER A 48 13.00 3.33 9.59
N ARG A 49 13.84 2.69 10.41
CA ARG A 49 15.15 3.24 10.80
C ARG A 49 16.11 3.41 9.62
N ARG A 50 15.87 2.66 8.55
CA ARG A 50 16.72 2.68 7.33
C ARG A 50 16.31 3.80 6.35
N ALA A 51 15.13 4.39 6.55
CA ALA A 51 14.60 5.38 5.62
C ALA A 51 15.01 6.81 6.01
N GLU A 52 15.46 7.59 5.05
CA GLU A 52 15.72 9.03 5.14
C GLU A 52 14.47 9.86 4.86
N VAL A 53 13.55 9.29 4.08
CA VAL A 53 12.30 9.94 3.67
C VAL A 53 11.12 9.04 4.03
N SER A 54 10.12 9.63 4.68
CA SER A 54 8.84 8.96 4.92
C SER A 54 7.75 9.60 4.07
N ILE A 55 6.89 8.76 3.48
CA ILE A 55 5.80 9.21 2.62
C ILE A 55 4.48 8.76 3.24
N VAL A 56 3.46 9.65 3.26
CA VAL A 56 2.10 9.35 3.71
C VAL A 56 1.12 9.73 2.62
N THR A 57 0.56 8.73 1.95
CA THR A 57 -0.28 8.92 0.77
C THR A 57 -1.71 9.35 1.09
N HIS A 58 -2.20 8.99 2.27
CA HIS A 58 -3.48 9.43 2.84
C HIS A 58 -3.57 9.09 4.32
N TYR A 59 -4.71 9.44 4.98
CA TYR A 59 -4.79 9.42 6.44
C TYR A 59 -5.68 8.30 6.99
N HIS A 60 -5.68 7.09 6.40
CA HIS A 60 -6.15 5.90 7.08
C HIS A 60 -5.05 5.32 7.97
N TYR A 61 -5.42 4.72 9.12
CA TYR A 61 -4.44 4.26 10.12
C TYR A 61 -3.64 3.02 9.71
N ASP A 62 -4.02 2.36 8.64
CA ASP A 62 -3.20 1.33 7.98
C ASP A 62 -2.12 1.92 7.05
N HIS A 63 -2.06 3.26 6.91
CA HIS A 63 -1.05 4.00 6.15
C HIS A 63 -0.17 4.94 6.98
N HIS A 64 -0.57 5.24 8.21
CA HIS A 64 0.25 5.95 9.20
C HIS A 64 -0.13 5.53 10.62
N PRO A 65 0.73 5.76 11.64
CA PRO A 65 0.47 5.31 13.00
C PRO A 65 -0.83 5.88 13.62
N PHE A 66 -1.40 5.12 14.55
CA PHE A 66 -2.49 5.63 15.38
C PHE A 66 -2.04 6.82 16.24
N PRO A 67 -2.93 7.75 16.60
CA PRO A 67 -2.60 8.97 17.35
C PRO A 67 -1.96 8.73 18.72
N ASP A 68 -2.23 7.60 19.35
CA ASP A 68 -1.74 7.19 20.67
C ASP A 68 -0.47 6.34 20.61
N ASP A 69 0.03 6.03 19.40
CA ASP A 69 1.28 5.29 19.20
C ASP A 69 2.49 6.22 19.02
N ASP A 70 2.88 6.89 20.09
CA ASP A 70 3.99 7.85 20.07
C ASP A 70 5.33 7.19 19.68
N GLU A 71 5.56 5.94 20.06
CA GLU A 71 6.77 5.21 19.69
C GLU A 71 6.86 5.01 18.18
N MET A 72 5.76 4.57 17.54
CA MET A 72 5.72 4.38 16.11
C MET A 72 5.87 5.71 15.35
N TYR A 73 5.28 6.82 15.85
CA TYR A 73 5.52 8.15 15.30
C TYR A 73 7.00 8.53 15.36
N GLU A 74 7.66 8.34 16.51
CA GLU A 74 9.08 8.63 16.66
C GLU A 74 9.93 7.80 15.68
N ARG A 75 9.71 6.49 15.60
CA ARG A 75 10.47 5.60 14.71
C ARG A 75 10.27 5.90 13.22
N CYS A 76 9.05 6.25 12.83
CA CYS A 76 8.71 6.45 11.42
C CYS A 76 9.05 7.85 10.91
N PHE A 77 9.07 8.88 11.76
CA PHE A 77 9.14 10.27 11.27
C PHE A 77 10.27 11.12 11.87
N LYS A 78 10.90 10.72 12.98
CA LYS A 78 11.94 11.54 13.63
C LYS A 78 13.14 11.79 12.71
N ASP A 79 13.53 13.06 12.62
CA ASP A 79 14.67 13.58 11.85
C ASP A 79 14.59 13.33 10.32
N LYS A 80 13.42 12.91 9.80
CA LYS A 80 13.22 12.61 8.39
C LYS A 80 12.56 13.75 7.62
N LEU A 81 12.75 13.75 6.31
CA LEU A 81 11.87 14.47 5.41
C LEU A 81 10.56 13.68 5.27
N VAL A 82 9.44 14.32 5.52
CA VAL A 82 8.11 13.71 5.38
C VAL A 82 7.39 14.34 4.19
N LEU A 83 7.06 13.54 3.19
CA LEU A 83 6.26 13.94 2.03
C LEU A 83 4.85 13.37 2.22
N ALA A 84 3.85 14.23 2.37
CA ALA A 84 2.52 13.79 2.76
C ALA A 84 1.42 14.40 1.90
N LYS A 85 0.30 13.68 1.78
CA LYS A 85 -0.96 14.21 1.25
C LYS A 85 -1.33 15.53 1.93
N ASP A 86 -1.68 16.56 1.15
CA ASP A 86 -2.17 17.82 1.73
C ASP A 86 -3.44 17.57 2.53
N ARG A 87 -3.36 17.85 3.84
CA ARG A 87 -4.45 17.67 4.80
C ARG A 87 -5.60 18.66 4.65
N THR A 88 -5.49 19.60 3.72
CA THR A 88 -6.48 20.68 3.52
C THR A 88 -7.16 20.62 2.14
N LYS A 89 -6.49 20.05 1.14
CA LYS A 89 -6.93 20.03 -0.25
C LYS A 89 -7.44 18.65 -0.67
N ASP A 90 -8.52 18.62 -1.44
CA ASP A 90 -9.04 17.40 -2.05
C ASP A 90 -9.12 16.20 -1.06
N ILE A 91 -9.72 16.45 0.09
CA ILE A 91 -9.78 15.51 1.20
C ILE A 91 -11.16 15.55 1.86
N ASN A 92 -11.68 14.39 2.27
CA ASN A 92 -12.93 14.32 3.00
C ASN A 92 -12.78 14.79 4.47
N LEU A 93 -13.89 15.00 5.15
CA LEU A 93 -13.89 15.54 6.53
C LEU A 93 -13.13 14.63 7.51
N SER A 94 -13.27 13.31 7.38
CA SER A 94 -12.56 12.33 8.23
C SER A 94 -11.06 12.39 7.99
N GLY A 95 -10.63 12.38 6.72
CA GLY A 95 -9.23 12.51 6.33
C GLY A 95 -8.61 13.83 6.81
N LYS A 96 -9.36 14.95 6.69
CA LYS A 96 -8.93 16.25 7.20
C LYS A 96 -8.64 16.22 8.70
N LYS A 97 -9.53 15.63 9.50
CA LYS A 97 -9.34 15.49 10.95
C LYS A 97 -8.11 14.64 11.30
N ARG A 98 -7.97 13.49 10.65
CA ARG A 98 -6.81 12.60 10.86
C ARG A 98 -5.51 13.25 10.39
N GLY A 99 -5.52 13.96 9.25
CA GLY A 99 -4.37 14.70 8.74
C GLY A 99 -3.95 15.85 9.67
N GLN A 100 -4.89 16.50 10.37
CA GLN A 100 -4.57 17.49 11.40
C GLN A 100 -3.86 16.86 12.60
N ILE A 101 -4.34 15.69 13.05
CA ILE A 101 -3.72 14.94 14.15
C ILE A 101 -2.32 14.48 13.73
N PHE A 102 -2.19 13.89 12.54
CA PHE A 102 -0.91 13.50 11.96
C PHE A 102 0.08 14.67 11.95
N ASP A 103 -0.31 15.82 11.38
CA ASP A 103 0.54 17.01 11.31
C ASP A 103 0.99 17.47 12.71
N SER A 104 0.08 17.50 13.69
CA SER A 104 0.43 17.90 15.06
C SER A 104 1.43 16.96 15.73
N LYS A 105 1.35 15.67 15.45
CA LYS A 105 2.27 14.64 15.99
C LYS A 105 3.61 14.63 15.26
N ALA A 106 3.58 14.58 13.93
CA ALA A 106 4.78 14.43 13.13
C ALA A 106 5.63 15.70 13.05
N ARG A 107 5.02 16.89 13.12
CA ARG A 107 5.72 18.18 12.97
C ARG A 107 6.79 18.44 14.02
N GLY A 108 6.60 17.96 15.23
CA GLY A 108 7.57 18.07 16.32
C GLY A 108 8.72 17.06 16.23
N LEU A 109 8.60 16.05 15.36
CA LEU A 109 9.55 14.96 15.20
C LEU A 109 10.32 15.07 13.88
N ALA A 110 9.63 15.35 12.79
CA ALA A 110 10.19 15.40 11.45
C ALA A 110 11.18 16.56 11.27
N ARG A 111 12.21 16.33 10.45
CA ARG A 111 13.10 17.43 9.99
C ARG A 111 12.33 18.45 9.18
N ALA A 112 11.43 18.01 8.32
CA ALA A 112 10.52 18.82 7.53
C ALA A 112 9.29 18.01 7.13
N ILE A 113 8.15 18.69 6.93
CA ILE A 113 6.94 18.11 6.32
C ILE A 113 6.58 18.96 5.12
N GLU A 114 6.52 18.32 3.94
CA GLU A 114 6.09 18.92 2.68
C GLU A 114 4.79 18.29 2.22
N TRP A 115 3.83 19.12 1.82
CA TRP A 115 2.59 18.68 1.18
C TRP A 115 2.86 18.38 -0.28
N ALA A 116 2.62 17.14 -0.69
CA ALA A 116 3.19 16.57 -1.90
C ALA A 116 2.21 16.44 -3.09
N ASP A 117 0.91 16.70 -2.90
CA ASP A 117 -0.08 16.58 -3.97
C ASP A 117 0.34 17.36 -5.23
N ASP A 118 0.36 16.68 -6.38
CA ASP A 118 0.68 17.27 -7.69
C ASP A 118 2.04 18.01 -7.72
N LYS A 119 3.06 17.38 -7.10
CA LYS A 119 4.40 17.95 -7.01
C LYS A 119 5.48 16.94 -7.35
N ASP A 120 6.60 17.47 -7.81
CA ASP A 120 7.83 16.73 -8.05
C ASP A 120 8.91 17.17 -7.06
N PHE A 121 9.79 16.23 -6.70
CA PHE A 121 10.94 16.44 -5.83
C PHE A 121 12.18 15.79 -6.43
N GLU A 122 13.32 16.46 -6.35
CA GLU A 122 14.63 15.90 -6.68
C GLU A 122 15.39 15.62 -5.38
N LEU A 123 15.58 14.36 -5.04
CA LEU A 123 16.18 13.94 -3.78
C LEU A 123 17.33 12.97 -4.05
N GLY A 124 18.56 13.37 -3.82
CA GLY A 124 19.75 12.51 -4.00
C GLY A 124 19.89 11.92 -5.41
N GLY A 125 19.42 12.66 -6.44
CA GLY A 125 19.39 12.19 -7.82
C GLY A 125 18.28 11.17 -8.12
N VAL A 126 17.30 11.07 -7.23
CA VAL A 126 16.03 10.35 -7.45
C VAL A 126 14.94 11.37 -7.75
N HIS A 127 14.28 11.22 -8.88
CA HIS A 127 13.06 11.97 -9.19
C HIS A 127 11.87 11.30 -8.52
N VAL A 128 11.16 12.07 -7.67
CA VAL A 128 9.96 11.60 -6.96
C VAL A 128 8.78 12.48 -7.36
N SER A 129 7.78 11.88 -8.02
CA SER A 129 6.60 12.58 -8.52
C SER A 129 5.35 12.09 -7.77
N PHE A 130 4.47 13.00 -7.42
CA PHE A 130 3.20 12.69 -6.78
C PHE A 130 2.03 13.04 -7.71
N SER A 131 1.04 12.17 -7.74
CA SER A 131 -0.17 12.44 -8.51
C SER A 131 -0.98 13.60 -7.91
N PRO A 132 -1.83 14.28 -8.71
CA PRO A 132 -2.99 14.96 -8.17
C PRO A 132 -3.79 14.00 -7.29
N ALA A 133 -4.60 14.53 -6.36
CA ALA A 133 -5.44 13.70 -5.50
C ALA A 133 -6.47 12.91 -6.34
N VAL A 134 -6.33 11.59 -6.37
CA VAL A 134 -7.26 10.65 -7.03
C VAL A 134 -8.23 10.06 -6.01
N TRP A 135 -9.35 9.51 -6.48
CA TRP A 135 -10.32 8.90 -5.59
C TRP A 135 -9.79 7.59 -4.99
N HIS A 136 -10.06 7.40 -3.70
CA HIS A 136 -9.91 6.12 -3.04
C HIS A 136 -11.01 5.18 -3.56
N GLY A 137 -10.70 4.50 -4.65
CA GLY A 137 -11.65 3.71 -5.42
C GLY A 137 -12.42 4.54 -6.46
N GLU A 138 -13.74 4.33 -6.53
CA GLU A 138 -14.58 4.98 -7.55
C GLU A 138 -14.68 6.49 -7.38
N VAL A 139 -14.91 7.18 -8.51
CA VAL A 139 -15.22 8.62 -8.53
C VAL A 139 -16.43 8.92 -7.65
N GLY A 140 -16.26 9.86 -6.73
CA GLY A 140 -17.29 10.24 -5.77
C GLY A 140 -17.31 9.39 -4.48
N SER A 141 -16.34 8.51 -4.29
CA SER A 141 -16.22 7.70 -3.07
C SER A 141 -16.20 8.54 -1.80
N LYS A 142 -17.03 8.18 -0.81
CA LYS A 142 -17.06 8.83 0.50
C LYS A 142 -15.83 8.52 1.36
N VAL A 143 -15.05 7.51 0.97
CA VAL A 143 -13.83 7.10 1.70
C VAL A 143 -12.76 8.18 1.62
N GLY A 144 -12.71 8.93 0.52
CA GLY A 144 -11.83 10.08 0.37
C GLY A 144 -10.96 10.00 -0.88
N ARG A 145 -9.80 10.65 -0.80
CA ARG A 145 -8.82 10.68 -1.89
C ARG A 145 -7.43 10.35 -1.35
N VAL A 146 -6.59 9.84 -2.23
CA VAL A 146 -5.20 9.47 -2.00
C VAL A 146 -4.30 10.16 -3.02
N ILE A 147 -2.99 10.17 -2.78
CA ILE A 147 -1.99 10.47 -3.79
C ILE A 147 -1.18 9.21 -4.11
N MET A 148 -0.82 9.05 -5.36
CA MET A 148 0.08 8.00 -5.82
C MET A 148 1.51 8.54 -5.89
N VAL A 149 2.49 7.65 -5.84
CA VAL A 149 3.92 8.01 -5.83
C VAL A 149 4.62 7.32 -6.99
N TYR A 150 5.36 8.08 -7.76
CA TYR A 150 6.27 7.57 -8.77
C TYR A 150 7.71 7.96 -8.40
N MET A 151 8.62 7.02 -8.53
CA MET A 151 10.05 7.22 -8.27
C MET A 151 10.85 6.73 -9.46
N GLU A 152 11.87 7.51 -9.86
CA GLU A 152 12.73 7.15 -10.97
C GLU A 152 14.19 7.53 -10.69
N LYS A 153 15.12 6.64 -11.06
CA LYS A 153 16.57 6.91 -11.14
C LYS A 153 17.18 6.13 -12.31
N GLY A 154 17.60 6.84 -13.33
CA GLY A 154 18.14 6.24 -14.53
C GLY A 154 17.12 5.37 -15.27
N LYS A 155 17.33 4.05 -15.33
CA LYS A 155 16.40 3.12 -15.96
C LYS A 155 15.37 2.51 -14.99
N ASP A 156 15.59 2.66 -13.71
CA ASP A 156 14.77 2.01 -12.69
C ASP A 156 13.64 2.95 -12.26
N SER A 157 12.41 2.44 -12.27
CA SER A 157 11.25 3.21 -11.85
C SER A 157 10.22 2.34 -11.16
N LEU A 158 9.59 2.92 -10.14
CA LEU A 158 8.55 2.31 -9.32
C LEU A 158 7.35 3.24 -9.21
N LEU A 159 6.16 2.70 -9.33
CA LEU A 159 4.91 3.37 -9.01
C LEU A 159 4.21 2.68 -7.85
N PHE A 160 3.87 3.43 -6.82
CA PHE A 160 3.04 3.01 -5.70
C PHE A 160 1.66 3.65 -5.83
N GLY A 161 0.65 2.83 -6.08
CA GLY A 161 -0.73 3.25 -6.40
C GLY A 161 -1.56 3.66 -5.21
N SER A 162 -1.05 3.49 -3.97
CA SER A 162 -1.85 3.70 -2.76
C SER A 162 -3.19 2.94 -2.83
N ASP A 163 -4.25 3.46 -2.21
CA ASP A 163 -5.59 2.86 -2.18
C ASP A 163 -6.49 3.31 -3.35
N ALA A 164 -5.93 3.31 -4.57
CA ALA A 164 -6.67 3.67 -5.79
C ALA A 164 -7.61 2.56 -6.32
N GLN A 165 -7.65 1.39 -5.64
CA GLN A 165 -8.51 0.23 -5.93
C GLN A 165 -8.46 -0.20 -7.40
N ASN A 166 -7.28 -0.68 -7.84
CA ASN A 166 -7.01 -1.03 -9.24
C ASN A 166 -7.24 0.14 -10.20
N LEU A 167 -6.86 1.35 -9.80
CA LEU A 167 -7.00 2.54 -10.63
C LEU A 167 -8.46 2.80 -11.06
N ALA A 168 -9.41 2.60 -10.13
CA ALA A 168 -10.84 2.75 -10.41
C ALA A 168 -11.23 4.18 -10.82
N ASP A 169 -10.48 5.19 -10.40
CA ASP A 169 -10.54 6.55 -10.94
C ASP A 169 -9.81 6.61 -12.29
N PRO A 170 -10.45 7.01 -13.40
CA PRO A 170 -9.79 7.17 -14.71
C PRO A 170 -8.55 8.07 -14.65
N LYS A 171 -8.54 9.11 -13.81
CA LYS A 171 -7.38 9.99 -13.65
C LYS A 171 -6.18 9.25 -13.02
N ALA A 172 -6.42 8.27 -12.17
CA ALA A 172 -5.36 7.43 -11.64
C ALA A 172 -4.71 6.60 -12.77
N LEU A 173 -5.52 6.01 -13.65
CA LEU A 173 -5.01 5.29 -14.81
C LEU A 173 -4.23 6.22 -15.76
N GLU A 174 -4.79 7.38 -16.11
CA GLU A 174 -4.14 8.35 -17.00
C GLU A 174 -2.73 8.72 -16.47
N TRP A 175 -2.61 8.97 -15.18
CA TRP A 175 -1.34 9.31 -14.54
C TRP A 175 -0.36 8.12 -14.56
N VAL A 176 -0.83 6.89 -14.32
CA VAL A 176 0.01 5.68 -14.41
C VAL A 176 0.54 5.49 -15.83
N LEU A 177 -0.30 5.68 -16.85
CA LEU A 177 0.10 5.57 -18.26
C LEU A 177 1.11 6.66 -18.65
N GLU A 178 0.96 7.88 -18.13
CA GLU A 178 1.90 8.97 -18.34
C GLU A 178 3.28 8.66 -17.75
N LYS A 179 3.32 8.12 -16.52
CA LYS A 179 4.58 7.80 -15.83
C LYS A 179 5.26 6.55 -16.38
N ASP A 180 4.53 5.64 -16.99
CA ASP A 180 5.04 4.42 -17.63
C ASP A 180 6.09 3.66 -16.77
N PRO A 181 5.73 3.20 -15.56
CA PRO A 181 6.68 2.60 -14.61
C PRO A 181 7.13 1.21 -15.06
N ARG A 182 8.33 0.79 -14.61
CA ARG A 182 8.81 -0.59 -14.77
C ARG A 182 8.34 -1.54 -13.66
N PHE A 183 8.02 -1.01 -12.49
CA PHE A 183 7.53 -1.76 -11.34
C PHE A 183 6.30 -1.05 -10.77
N MET A 184 5.24 -1.79 -10.50
CA MET A 184 4.02 -1.24 -9.89
C MET A 184 3.64 -1.99 -8.63
N ILE A 185 3.17 -1.24 -7.62
CA ILE A 185 2.51 -1.78 -6.43
C ILE A 185 1.13 -1.14 -6.37
N LEU A 186 0.10 -1.96 -6.48
CA LEU A 186 -1.31 -1.57 -6.47
C LEU A 186 -2.05 -2.32 -5.36
N ASP A 187 -3.04 -1.68 -4.76
CA ASP A 187 -3.82 -2.22 -3.65
C ASP A 187 -4.85 -3.29 -4.06
N GLY A 188 -5.17 -3.36 -5.33
CA GLY A 188 -6.20 -4.23 -5.86
C GLY A 188 -7.63 -3.77 -5.54
N PHE A 189 -8.61 -4.34 -6.23
CA PHE A 189 -10.02 -4.07 -5.97
C PHE A 189 -10.54 -4.96 -4.82
N PRO A 190 -11.31 -4.43 -3.86
CA PRO A 190 -11.82 -5.21 -2.73
C PRO A 190 -12.99 -6.12 -3.14
N THR A 191 -12.71 -7.21 -3.86
CA THR A 191 -13.69 -8.15 -4.43
C THR A 191 -14.60 -8.79 -3.39
N ILE A 192 -14.18 -8.81 -2.12
CA ILE A 192 -15.00 -9.27 -0.99
C ILE A 192 -16.31 -8.48 -0.82
N PHE A 193 -16.39 -7.25 -1.35
CA PHE A 193 -17.55 -6.38 -1.24
C PHE A 193 -18.47 -6.42 -2.46
N LEU A 194 -18.14 -7.23 -3.48
CA LEU A 194 -18.96 -7.38 -4.68
C LEU A 194 -20.37 -7.89 -4.34
N GLY A 195 -21.37 -7.24 -4.95
CA GLY A 195 -22.78 -7.56 -4.76
C GLY A 195 -23.39 -7.08 -3.43
N TRP A 196 -22.58 -6.52 -2.54
CA TRP A 196 -23.02 -6.02 -1.24
C TRP A 196 -22.79 -4.50 -1.05
N ARG A 197 -21.56 -4.04 -1.18
CA ARG A 197 -21.18 -2.62 -1.05
C ARG A 197 -20.66 -2.03 -2.34
N MET A 198 -20.22 -2.86 -3.26
CA MET A 198 -19.66 -2.48 -4.54
C MET A 198 -20.39 -3.16 -5.68
N ALA A 199 -20.70 -2.38 -6.72
CA ALA A 199 -21.39 -2.88 -7.91
C ALA A 199 -20.45 -3.70 -8.80
N ALA A 200 -20.98 -4.73 -9.47
CA ALA A 200 -20.21 -5.50 -10.46
C ALA A 200 -19.64 -4.62 -11.58
N ALA A 201 -20.41 -3.63 -12.02
CA ALA A 201 -19.95 -2.69 -13.04
C ALA A 201 -18.70 -1.89 -12.62
N SER A 202 -18.53 -1.61 -11.32
CA SER A 202 -17.35 -0.94 -10.78
C SER A 202 -16.12 -1.84 -10.81
N PHE A 203 -16.32 -3.10 -10.51
CA PHE A 203 -15.28 -4.11 -10.61
C PHE A 203 -14.83 -4.29 -12.06
N GLU A 204 -15.76 -4.42 -13.00
CA GLU A 204 -15.42 -4.57 -14.43
C GLU A 204 -14.66 -3.34 -14.96
N ARG A 205 -15.05 -2.11 -14.59
CA ARG A 205 -14.28 -0.90 -14.94
C ARG A 205 -12.87 -0.92 -14.34
N SER A 206 -12.75 -1.31 -13.09
CA SER A 206 -11.46 -1.43 -12.41
C SER A 206 -10.57 -2.49 -13.06
N LYS A 207 -11.15 -3.64 -13.47
CA LYS A 207 -10.44 -4.67 -14.25
C LYS A 207 -9.96 -4.12 -15.59
N GLU A 208 -10.81 -3.41 -16.32
CA GLU A 208 -10.45 -2.84 -17.61
C GLU A 208 -9.32 -1.81 -17.46
N ASN A 209 -9.36 -0.98 -16.45
CA ASN A 209 -8.27 -0.04 -16.15
C ASN A 209 -6.96 -0.77 -15.83
N LEU A 210 -7.01 -1.87 -15.06
CA LEU A 210 -5.84 -2.68 -14.78
C LEU A 210 -5.29 -3.37 -16.03
N LYS A 211 -6.16 -3.89 -16.91
CA LYS A 211 -5.75 -4.44 -18.22
C LYS A 211 -4.97 -3.41 -19.02
N ARG A 212 -5.50 -2.20 -19.11
CA ARG A 212 -4.82 -1.10 -19.80
C ARG A 212 -3.47 -0.77 -19.18
N ALA A 213 -3.40 -0.67 -17.85
CA ALA A 213 -2.12 -0.45 -17.16
C ALA A 213 -1.11 -1.57 -17.46
N ILE A 214 -1.56 -2.84 -17.50
CA ILE A 214 -0.72 -3.99 -17.85
C ILE A 214 -0.25 -3.93 -19.31
N GLN A 215 -1.14 -3.58 -20.24
CA GLN A 215 -0.85 -3.58 -21.68
C GLN A 215 -0.04 -2.37 -22.14
N GLU A 216 -0.37 -1.18 -21.62
CA GLU A 216 0.08 0.09 -22.16
C GLU A 216 1.31 0.64 -21.41
N THR A 217 1.76 0.01 -20.31
CA THR A 217 3.00 0.39 -19.61
C THR A 217 4.13 -0.60 -19.87
N ARG A 218 5.36 -0.14 -19.65
CA ARG A 218 6.57 -1.00 -19.67
C ARG A 218 6.76 -1.83 -18.39
N ALA A 219 5.77 -1.89 -17.48
CA ALA A 219 5.88 -2.63 -16.23
C ALA A 219 6.16 -4.11 -16.47
N GLU A 220 7.23 -4.61 -15.86
CA GLU A 220 7.64 -6.01 -15.90
C GLU A 220 7.10 -6.79 -14.70
N THR A 221 6.93 -6.09 -13.57
CA THR A 221 6.41 -6.67 -12.32
C THR A 221 5.32 -5.77 -11.75
N ILE A 222 4.21 -6.37 -11.40
CA ILE A 222 3.03 -5.71 -10.83
C ILE A 222 2.64 -6.49 -9.59
N ILE A 223 2.69 -5.83 -8.45
CA ILE A 223 2.20 -6.37 -7.18
C ILE A 223 0.76 -5.92 -6.98
N LEU A 224 -0.15 -6.87 -6.78
CA LEU A 224 -1.50 -6.64 -6.30
C LEU A 224 -1.58 -7.15 -4.86
N ASP A 225 -1.85 -6.24 -3.93
CA ASP A 225 -1.87 -6.58 -2.51
C ASP A 225 -3.00 -5.84 -1.78
N HIS A 226 -3.01 -5.87 -0.46
CA HIS A 226 -3.88 -5.10 0.44
C HIS A 226 -5.38 -5.39 0.27
N HIS A 227 -6.11 -4.62 -0.56
CA HIS A 227 -7.57 -4.77 -0.69
C HIS A 227 -7.97 -6.08 -1.36
N ILE A 228 -7.24 -6.53 -2.35
CA ILE A 228 -7.56 -7.76 -3.10
C ILE A 228 -7.38 -9.00 -2.23
N LEU A 229 -6.41 -9.00 -1.31
CA LEU A 229 -6.10 -10.14 -0.43
C LEU A 229 -7.11 -10.34 0.71
N ARG A 230 -8.14 -9.52 0.80
CA ARG A 230 -9.29 -9.76 1.69
C ARG A 230 -10.23 -10.84 1.17
N ASP A 231 -9.97 -11.36 -0.03
CA ASP A 231 -10.77 -12.38 -0.70
C ASP A 231 -9.88 -13.53 -1.21
N ILE A 232 -10.05 -14.73 -0.66
CA ILE A 232 -9.28 -15.90 -1.08
C ILE A 232 -9.53 -16.33 -2.54
N GLN A 233 -10.67 -15.93 -3.11
CA GLN A 233 -11.08 -16.27 -4.48
C GLN A 233 -10.66 -15.17 -5.49
N TYR A 234 -9.81 -14.23 -5.11
CA TYR A 234 -9.47 -13.10 -5.97
C TYR A 234 -8.85 -13.53 -7.31
N LYS A 235 -8.03 -14.59 -7.33
CA LYS A 235 -7.42 -15.09 -8.56
C LYS A 235 -8.45 -15.65 -9.53
N GLU A 236 -9.46 -16.39 -9.04
CA GLU A 236 -10.56 -16.89 -9.86
C GLU A 236 -11.38 -15.74 -10.46
N LYS A 237 -11.67 -14.70 -9.65
CA LYS A 237 -12.43 -13.52 -10.09
C LYS A 237 -11.67 -12.64 -11.09
N MET A 238 -10.35 -12.77 -11.14
CA MET A 238 -9.44 -12.00 -11.99
C MET A 238 -8.63 -12.89 -12.94
N GLU A 239 -9.09 -14.10 -13.23
CA GLU A 239 -8.40 -15.08 -14.07
C GLU A 239 -7.93 -14.45 -15.40
N ASP A 240 -8.82 -13.75 -16.09
CA ASP A 240 -8.54 -13.04 -17.34
C ASP A 240 -7.42 -11.99 -17.25
N ILE A 241 -7.20 -11.40 -16.07
CA ILE A 241 -6.09 -10.45 -15.82
C ILE A 241 -4.77 -11.19 -15.64
N PHE A 242 -4.79 -12.30 -14.89
CA PHE A 242 -3.61 -13.15 -14.71
C PHE A 242 -3.16 -13.79 -16.02
N GLU A 243 -4.10 -14.27 -16.85
CA GLU A 243 -3.83 -14.78 -18.18
C GLU A 243 -3.21 -13.71 -19.08
N LEU A 244 -3.80 -12.51 -19.14
CA LEU A 244 -3.27 -11.39 -19.90
C LEU A 244 -1.83 -11.03 -19.49
N ALA A 245 -1.55 -10.97 -18.18
CA ALA A 245 -0.21 -10.68 -17.70
C ALA A 245 0.79 -11.76 -18.12
N ALA A 246 0.39 -13.04 -18.04
CA ALA A 246 1.21 -14.17 -18.46
C ALA A 246 1.50 -14.15 -19.97
N ASP A 247 0.50 -13.88 -20.80
CA ASP A 247 0.65 -13.76 -22.27
C ASP A 247 1.65 -12.65 -22.64
N LEU A 248 1.63 -11.55 -21.89
CA LEU A 248 2.55 -10.44 -22.06
C LEU A 248 3.91 -10.66 -21.36
N LYS A 249 4.13 -11.82 -20.74
CA LYS A 249 5.34 -12.18 -19.98
C LYS A 249 5.63 -11.21 -18.83
N LYS A 250 4.58 -10.64 -18.22
CA LYS A 250 4.65 -9.76 -17.07
C LYS A 250 4.34 -10.56 -15.80
N ARG A 251 5.03 -10.22 -14.70
CA ARG A 251 4.80 -10.85 -13.40
C ARG A 251 3.68 -10.12 -12.67
N LEU A 252 2.56 -10.79 -12.46
CA LEU A 252 1.44 -10.29 -11.66
C LEU A 252 1.29 -11.19 -10.43
N LEU A 253 1.56 -10.66 -9.23
CA LEU A 253 1.63 -11.44 -7.99
C LEU A 253 1.31 -10.57 -6.77
N SER A 254 1.08 -11.21 -5.61
CA SER A 254 1.02 -10.52 -4.33
C SER A 254 2.41 -10.19 -3.79
N ALA A 255 2.48 -9.38 -2.74
CA ALA A 255 3.73 -9.10 -2.04
C ALA A 255 4.35 -10.38 -1.43
N ALA A 256 3.54 -11.27 -0.85
CA ALA A 256 4.02 -12.55 -0.34
C ALA A 256 4.65 -13.41 -1.46
N GLU A 257 3.95 -13.54 -2.59
CA GLU A 257 4.42 -14.30 -3.75
C GLU A 257 5.69 -13.69 -4.37
N PHE A 258 5.86 -12.36 -4.30
CA PHE A 258 7.08 -11.68 -4.73
C PHE A 258 8.31 -12.16 -3.95
N TYR A 259 8.15 -12.44 -2.66
CA TYR A 259 9.20 -13.01 -1.81
C TYR A 259 9.22 -14.54 -1.80
N GLY A 260 8.42 -15.21 -2.63
CA GLY A 260 8.35 -16.68 -2.70
C GLY A 260 7.66 -17.31 -1.50
N LEU A 261 6.72 -16.60 -0.89
CA LEU A 261 5.88 -17.07 0.21
C LEU A 261 4.44 -17.28 -0.27
N GLU A 262 3.70 -18.12 0.43
CA GLU A 262 2.25 -18.23 0.26
C GLU A 262 1.52 -17.04 0.88
N ASN A 263 0.37 -16.69 0.32
CA ASN A 263 -0.48 -15.66 0.89
C ASN A 263 -1.05 -16.06 2.24
N PHE A 264 -1.05 -15.14 3.20
CA PHE A 264 -1.54 -15.36 4.56
C PHE A 264 -2.82 -14.59 4.82
N PHE A 265 -3.96 -15.15 4.44
CA PHE A 265 -5.27 -14.50 4.37
C PHE A 265 -5.99 -14.38 5.72
N LEU A 266 -5.36 -13.85 6.76
CA LEU A 266 -5.92 -13.82 8.12
C LEU A 266 -7.31 -13.19 8.19
N GLU A 267 -7.50 -12.01 7.54
CA GLU A 267 -8.80 -11.34 7.52
C GLU A 267 -9.87 -12.16 6.78
N ALA A 268 -9.52 -12.79 5.67
CA ALA A 268 -10.44 -13.64 4.92
C ALA A 268 -10.79 -14.93 5.69
N TRP A 269 -9.84 -15.49 6.44
CA TRP A 269 -10.03 -16.68 7.28
C TRP A 269 -10.61 -16.39 8.66
N ARG A 270 -10.90 -15.13 9.02
CA ARG A 270 -11.36 -14.73 10.37
C ARG A 270 -12.48 -15.60 10.89
N LYS A 271 -13.47 -15.93 10.02
CA LYS A 271 -14.61 -16.77 10.40
C LYS A 271 -14.19 -18.21 10.75
N GLU A 272 -13.33 -18.81 9.94
CA GLU A 272 -12.81 -20.17 10.15
C GLU A 272 -11.94 -20.24 11.42
N ILE A 273 -11.06 -19.24 11.60
CA ILE A 273 -10.20 -19.14 12.79
C ILE A 273 -11.05 -18.96 14.04
N SER A 274 -12.04 -18.04 14.04
CA SER A 274 -12.92 -17.80 15.17
C SER A 274 -13.75 -19.00 15.60
N ARG A 275 -14.01 -19.94 14.67
CA ARG A 275 -14.73 -21.18 14.92
C ARG A 275 -13.82 -22.36 15.30
N GLY A 276 -12.52 -22.16 15.28
CA GLY A 276 -11.54 -23.24 15.49
C GLY A 276 -11.43 -24.23 14.31
N GLU A 277 -12.02 -23.89 13.17
CA GLU A 277 -11.98 -24.70 11.93
C GLU A 277 -10.64 -24.60 11.20
N ARG A 278 -9.90 -23.51 11.45
CA ARG A 278 -8.56 -23.26 10.90
C ARG A 278 -7.57 -22.88 12.00
N ARG A 279 -6.42 -23.53 11.99
CA ARG A 279 -5.26 -23.13 12.81
C ARG A 279 -4.22 -22.47 11.93
N VAL A 280 -3.61 -21.42 12.44
CA VAL A 280 -2.55 -20.68 11.75
C VAL A 280 -1.40 -20.46 12.72
N ASP A 281 -0.17 -20.50 12.21
CA ASP A 281 1.04 -20.20 12.96
C ASP A 281 1.61 -18.87 12.47
N VAL A 282 1.24 -17.80 13.17
CA VAL A 282 1.61 -16.44 12.82
C VAL A 282 3.11 -16.22 12.98
N GLU A 283 3.70 -16.76 14.05
CA GLU A 283 5.13 -16.58 14.35
C GLU A 283 6.00 -17.29 13.31
N ALA A 284 5.64 -18.52 12.92
CA ALA A 284 6.34 -19.23 11.87
C ALA A 284 6.26 -18.50 10.52
N TYR A 285 5.09 -17.93 10.19
CA TYR A 285 4.94 -17.15 8.96
C TYR A 285 5.83 -15.90 8.96
N PHE A 286 5.81 -15.11 10.04
CA PHE A 286 6.63 -13.90 10.16
C PHE A 286 8.13 -14.21 10.22
N LYS A 287 8.52 -15.34 10.82
CA LYS A 287 9.91 -15.82 10.74
C LYS A 287 10.31 -16.10 9.30
N GLY A 288 9.49 -16.85 8.55
CA GLY A 288 9.72 -17.12 7.14
C GLY A 288 9.81 -15.84 6.30
N LEU A 289 9.02 -14.82 6.62
CA LEU A 289 9.07 -13.50 6.00
C LEU A 289 10.40 -12.79 6.31
N SER A 290 10.82 -12.76 7.57
CA SER A 290 12.11 -12.19 7.97
C SER A 290 13.28 -12.90 7.31
N ASP A 291 13.29 -14.22 7.25
CA ASP A 291 14.33 -15.01 6.57
C ASP A 291 14.50 -14.63 5.08
N LYS A 292 13.45 -14.08 4.43
CA LYS A 292 13.47 -13.61 3.04
C LYS A 292 13.86 -12.15 2.89
N ILE A 293 13.39 -11.30 3.80
CA ILE A 293 13.53 -9.84 3.67
C ILE A 293 14.84 -9.35 4.27
N ASP A 294 15.27 -9.86 5.42
CA ASP A 294 16.43 -9.35 6.15
C ASP A 294 17.74 -9.42 5.34
N PRO A 295 18.02 -10.49 4.57
CA PRO A 295 19.19 -10.51 3.70
C PRO A 295 19.17 -9.43 2.60
N ILE A 296 17.97 -9.06 2.10
CA ILE A 296 17.82 -8.00 1.09
C ILE A 296 18.08 -6.64 1.72
N LEU A 297 17.56 -6.43 2.93
CA LEU A 297 17.77 -5.21 3.69
C LEU A 297 19.26 -5.00 4.04
N ASP A 298 19.95 -6.08 4.39
CA ASP A 298 21.37 -6.01 4.76
C ASP A 298 22.28 -5.81 3.53
N ALA A 299 21.90 -6.35 2.38
CA ALA A 299 22.64 -6.15 1.13
C ALA A 299 22.51 -4.71 0.58
N GLY A 300 21.43 -4.00 0.88
CA GLY A 300 21.23 -2.59 0.48
C GLY A 300 21.87 -1.56 1.41
N ALA A 301 22.53 -1.99 2.49
CA ALA A 301 23.17 -1.12 3.47
C ALA A 301 24.70 -0.97 3.27
N GLY A 302 25.26 -1.52 2.16
CA GLY A 302 26.69 -1.50 1.83
C GLY A 302 27.10 -0.48 0.78
#